data_55a0af1456dfa77ca432e751d83599ab
#
_entry.id   55a0af1456dfa77ca432e751d83599ab
#
_cell.length_a   1.000
_cell.length_b   1.000
_cell.length_c   1.000
_cell.angle_alpha   90.00
_cell.angle_beta   90.00
_cell.angle_gamma   90.00
#
_symmetry.space_group_name_H-M   'P 1'
#
loop_
_entity.id
_entity.type
_entity.pdbx_description
1 polymer ?
#
loop_
_entity_poly.entity_id
_entity_poly.type
_entity_poly.pdbx_seq_one_letter_code
_entity_poly.pdbx_strand_id
1 'polypeptide(L)'
;MRRDLGYEFCRTVSDKNPLVAGPLRRTDCSLVSDGAAALVLADIETALALDKAVVFRATEHVNDFLPISKRDIVAFEGPELAWKRALAKGGVELSDLSFAEVHDCFTVAELLIYEAMGLAPKGEGARAIEEGWTEKTGKLPINPSGGLKSKGHPIGATGVSMHVLAAMQLTGTAGGIQVKDAELAGVFNMGGAAVANYVSILEPLR
;
A
#
# COMPACT_ATOMS: atom_id res chain seq x y z
N MET A 1 -11.45 -13.78 9.25
CA MET A 1 -11.09 -15.19 9.04
C MET A 1 -10.33 -15.31 7.72
N ARG A 2 -9.03 -15.64 7.77
CA ARG A 2 -8.25 -15.86 6.55
C ARG A 2 -8.76 -17.12 5.86
N ARG A 3 -9.09 -17.03 4.58
CA ARG A 3 -9.43 -18.18 3.75
C ARG A 3 -8.42 -18.25 2.63
N ASP A 4 -7.66 -19.32 2.58
CA ASP A 4 -6.94 -19.68 1.36
C ASP A 4 -7.96 -20.26 0.39
N LEU A 5 -8.28 -19.49 -0.65
CA LEU A 5 -9.21 -19.89 -1.69
C LEU A 5 -8.52 -20.70 -2.78
N GLY A 6 -7.18 -20.67 -2.82
CA GLY A 6 -6.38 -21.30 -3.84
C GLY A 6 -6.41 -20.59 -5.20
N TYR A 7 -5.38 -20.85 -6.00
CA TYR A 7 -5.17 -20.23 -7.31
C TYR A 7 -6.32 -20.51 -8.28
N GLU A 8 -6.77 -21.77 -8.41
CA GLU A 8 -7.81 -22.16 -9.35
C GLU A 8 -9.16 -21.52 -9.05
N PHE A 9 -9.52 -21.40 -7.78
CA PHE A 9 -10.74 -20.70 -7.39
C PHE A 9 -10.68 -19.22 -7.79
N CYS A 10 -9.57 -18.55 -7.53
CA CYS A 10 -9.43 -17.13 -7.80
C CYS A 10 -9.48 -16.79 -9.29
N ARG A 11 -8.98 -17.67 -10.16
CA ARG A 11 -8.97 -17.46 -11.61
C ARG A 11 -10.21 -17.97 -12.34
N THR A 12 -11.06 -18.75 -11.68
CA THR A 12 -12.23 -19.36 -12.31
C THR A 12 -13.51 -18.59 -12.01
N VAL A 13 -14.28 -18.28 -13.05
CA VAL A 13 -15.61 -17.68 -12.90
C VAL A 13 -16.58 -18.74 -12.39
N SER A 14 -17.32 -18.43 -11.34
CA SER A 14 -18.35 -19.31 -10.75
C SER A 14 -19.37 -18.47 -9.99
N ASP A 15 -20.47 -19.10 -9.53
CA ASP A 15 -21.47 -18.44 -8.67
C ASP A 15 -20.86 -17.87 -7.38
N LYS A 16 -19.78 -18.49 -6.89
CA LYS A 16 -19.04 -18.01 -5.69
C LYS A 16 -17.96 -16.98 -6.02
N ASN A 17 -17.54 -16.89 -7.28
CA ASN A 17 -16.55 -15.93 -7.80
C ASN A 17 -17.02 -15.35 -9.14
N PRO A 18 -18.15 -14.63 -9.16
CA PRO A 18 -18.70 -14.06 -10.38
C PRO A 18 -17.83 -12.90 -10.90
N LEU A 19 -18.03 -12.57 -12.19
CA LEU A 19 -17.55 -11.32 -12.75
C LEU A 19 -18.27 -10.13 -12.09
N VAL A 20 -17.51 -9.09 -11.75
CA VAL A 20 -18.02 -7.86 -11.14
C VAL A 20 -18.05 -6.72 -12.18
N ALA A 21 -16.95 -6.56 -12.92
CA ALA A 21 -16.85 -5.55 -13.98
C ALA A 21 -15.79 -5.99 -15.01
N GLY A 22 -16.14 -6.03 -16.29
CA GLY A 22 -15.23 -6.49 -17.33
C GLY A 22 -14.66 -7.89 -16.99
N PRO A 23 -13.33 -8.08 -17.02
CA PRO A 23 -12.72 -9.36 -16.68
C PRO A 23 -12.54 -9.57 -15.17
N LEU A 24 -12.81 -8.56 -14.34
CA LEU A 24 -12.57 -8.62 -12.90
C LEU A 24 -13.61 -9.49 -12.20
N ARG A 25 -13.13 -10.40 -11.39
CA ARG A 25 -13.93 -11.29 -10.55
C ARG A 25 -14.08 -10.71 -9.15
N ARG A 26 -14.98 -11.27 -8.37
CA ARG A 26 -15.13 -10.93 -6.95
C ARG A 26 -13.81 -11.03 -6.19
N THR A 27 -12.97 -12.01 -6.50
CA THR A 27 -11.65 -12.17 -5.88
C THR A 27 -10.63 -11.11 -6.29
N ASP A 28 -10.87 -10.37 -7.38
CA ASP A 28 -10.01 -9.26 -7.81
C ASP A 28 -10.33 -7.95 -7.08
N CYS A 29 -11.44 -7.91 -6.33
CA CYS A 29 -11.91 -6.73 -5.62
C CYS A 29 -11.69 -6.87 -4.12
N SER A 30 -11.32 -5.79 -3.43
CA SER A 30 -11.40 -5.73 -1.97
C SER A 30 -12.86 -5.73 -1.51
N LEU A 31 -13.11 -6.20 -0.30
CA LEU A 31 -14.43 -6.12 0.31
C LEU A 31 -14.57 -4.79 1.03
N VAL A 32 -15.65 -4.06 0.75
CA VAL A 32 -16.07 -2.95 1.61
C VAL A 32 -16.45 -3.54 2.97
N SER A 33 -15.87 -3.01 4.02
CA SER A 33 -16.02 -3.52 5.39
C SER A 33 -16.13 -2.37 6.37
N ASP A 34 -16.69 -2.65 7.54
CA ASP A 34 -16.66 -1.73 8.67
C ASP A 34 -15.32 -1.86 9.40
N GLY A 35 -14.85 -0.75 9.97
CA GLY A 35 -13.62 -0.74 10.73
C GLY A 35 -13.25 0.66 11.20
N ALA A 36 -12.37 0.70 12.17
CA ALA A 36 -11.82 1.94 12.74
C ALA A 36 -10.32 1.80 12.94
N ALA A 37 -9.61 2.91 12.83
CA ALA A 37 -8.20 3.02 13.16
C ALA A 37 -7.94 4.39 13.77
N ALA A 38 -7.01 4.47 14.71
CA ALA A 38 -6.61 5.69 15.37
C ALA A 38 -5.09 5.79 15.49
N LEU A 39 -4.58 6.98 15.30
CA LEU A 39 -3.18 7.37 15.55
C LEU A 39 -3.18 8.51 16.56
N VAL A 40 -2.17 8.52 17.43
CA VAL A 40 -1.86 9.67 18.25
C VAL A 40 -0.70 10.41 17.59
N LEU A 41 -0.91 11.69 17.28
CA LEU A 41 0.12 12.57 16.76
C LEU A 41 0.61 13.49 17.88
N ALA A 42 1.90 13.69 17.95
CA ALA A 42 2.54 14.55 18.93
C ALA A 42 3.60 15.42 18.25
N ASP A 43 4.01 16.48 18.90
CA ASP A 43 5.22 17.22 18.52
C ASP A 43 6.48 16.37 18.78
N ILE A 44 7.59 16.81 18.20
CA ILE A 44 8.85 16.06 18.28
C ILE A 44 9.37 15.93 19.73
N GLU A 45 9.17 16.96 20.56
CA GLU A 45 9.62 16.95 21.94
C GLU A 45 8.89 15.90 22.76
N THR A 46 7.57 15.86 22.62
CA THR A 46 6.72 14.82 23.25
C THR A 46 7.07 13.44 22.70
N ALA A 47 7.25 13.30 21.39
CA ALA A 47 7.57 12.01 20.77
C ALA A 47 8.94 11.47 21.24
N LEU A 48 9.93 12.34 21.44
CA LEU A 48 11.25 11.98 21.96
C LEU A 48 11.20 11.47 23.43
N ALA A 49 10.16 11.79 24.18
CA ALA A 49 9.96 11.29 25.54
C ALA A 49 9.31 9.90 25.58
N LEU A 50 8.81 9.39 24.46
CA LEU A 50 8.16 8.09 24.39
C LEU A 50 9.18 6.97 24.11
N ASP A 51 8.92 5.77 24.61
CA ASP A 51 9.76 4.59 24.35
C ASP A 51 9.75 4.17 22.89
N LYS A 52 8.62 4.43 22.21
CA LYS A 52 8.39 4.09 20.79
C LYS A 52 7.67 5.22 20.09
N ALA A 53 8.31 5.75 19.09
CA ALA A 53 7.73 6.76 18.21
C ALA A 53 8.19 6.54 16.78
N VAL A 54 7.33 6.95 15.84
CA VAL A 54 7.61 6.89 14.40
C VAL A 54 7.45 8.30 13.86
N VAL A 55 8.38 8.72 13.01
CA VAL A 55 8.37 10.04 12.41
C VAL A 55 8.02 9.94 10.92
N PHE A 56 7.31 10.97 10.44
CA PHE A 56 7.14 11.19 9.01
C PHE A 56 8.42 11.83 8.45
N ARG A 57 9.26 11.02 7.81
CA ARG A 57 10.44 11.50 7.10
C ARG A 57 10.05 12.35 5.90
N ALA A 58 9.02 11.93 5.17
CA ALA A 58 8.41 12.70 4.08
C ALA A 58 6.93 12.39 3.95
N THR A 59 6.18 13.39 3.46
CA THR A 59 4.78 13.22 3.04
C THR A 59 4.55 14.00 1.76
N GLU A 60 3.82 13.41 0.84
CA GLU A 60 3.39 14.05 -0.40
C GLU A 60 1.91 13.77 -0.70
N HIS A 61 1.28 14.77 -1.28
CA HIS A 61 -0.09 14.66 -1.78
C HIS A 61 -0.13 15.23 -3.21
N VAL A 62 -0.57 14.40 -4.14
CA VAL A 62 -0.73 14.76 -5.55
C VAL A 62 -2.16 14.51 -5.98
N ASN A 63 -2.82 15.54 -6.51
CA ASN A 63 -4.12 15.40 -7.15
C ASN A 63 -3.95 15.32 -8.67
N ASP A 64 -4.65 14.39 -9.27
CA ASP A 64 -4.84 14.27 -10.70
C ASP A 64 -6.22 14.81 -11.11
N PHE A 65 -6.52 14.88 -12.40
CA PHE A 65 -7.80 15.33 -12.91
C PHE A 65 -8.92 14.37 -12.51
N LEU A 66 -10.01 14.91 -11.96
CA LEU A 66 -11.19 14.11 -11.61
C LEU A 66 -11.86 13.48 -12.86
N PRO A 67 -12.10 14.21 -13.98
CA PRO A 67 -12.65 13.61 -15.18
C PRO A 67 -11.68 12.58 -15.80
N ILE A 68 -12.08 11.33 -15.87
CA ILE A 68 -11.28 10.23 -16.45
C ILE A 68 -10.88 10.55 -17.91
N SER A 69 -11.74 11.25 -18.65
CA SER A 69 -11.46 11.65 -20.03
C SER A 69 -10.28 12.62 -20.23
N LYS A 70 -9.75 13.17 -19.12
CA LYS A 70 -8.63 14.12 -19.14
C LYS A 70 -7.29 13.48 -18.72
N ARG A 71 -7.26 12.17 -18.51
CA ARG A 71 -6.05 11.46 -18.09
C ARG A 71 -6.02 10.05 -18.65
N ASP A 72 -4.83 9.52 -18.81
CA ASP A 72 -4.64 8.09 -19.04
C ASP A 72 -4.64 7.39 -17.67
N ILE A 73 -5.74 6.66 -17.39
CA ILE A 73 -5.91 5.98 -16.11
C ILE A 73 -4.89 4.84 -15.90
N VAL A 74 -4.35 4.28 -16.99
CA VAL A 74 -3.36 3.19 -16.93
C VAL A 74 -1.95 3.74 -16.72
N ALA A 75 -1.68 4.97 -17.16
CA ALA A 75 -0.39 5.62 -16.96
C ALA A 75 -0.07 5.86 -15.47
N PHE A 76 -1.10 6.04 -14.63
CA PHE A 76 -0.97 6.23 -13.18
C PHE A 76 0.01 7.35 -12.80
N GLU A 77 -0.05 8.46 -13.55
CA GLU A 77 0.89 9.59 -13.41
C GLU A 77 0.84 10.24 -12.03
N GLY A 78 -0.36 10.38 -11.44
CA GLY A 78 -0.52 10.94 -10.10
C GLY A 78 0.20 10.11 -9.02
N PRO A 79 -0.01 8.80 -8.94
CA PRO A 79 0.76 7.91 -8.07
C PRO A 79 2.27 7.96 -8.31
N GLU A 80 2.71 7.91 -9.58
CA GLU A 80 4.12 7.98 -9.94
C GLU A 80 4.77 9.28 -9.43
N LEU A 81 4.12 10.41 -9.66
CA LEU A 81 4.61 11.71 -9.21
C LEU A 81 4.64 11.81 -7.68
N ALA A 82 3.63 11.26 -7.00
CA ALA A 82 3.58 11.24 -5.54
C ALA A 82 4.75 10.43 -4.93
N TRP A 83 5.01 9.23 -5.45
CA TRP A 83 6.15 8.41 -5.03
C TRP A 83 7.49 9.10 -5.31
N LYS A 84 7.70 9.58 -6.53
CA LYS A 84 8.92 10.29 -6.93
C LYS A 84 9.22 11.48 -6.00
N ARG A 85 8.21 12.29 -5.68
CA ARG A 85 8.36 13.45 -4.79
C ARG A 85 8.63 13.04 -3.35
N ALA A 86 7.92 12.03 -2.85
CA ALA A 86 8.10 11.58 -1.47
C ALA A 86 9.49 10.99 -1.23
N LEU A 87 9.97 10.14 -2.14
CA LEU A 87 11.32 9.57 -2.08
C LEU A 87 12.38 10.68 -2.14
N ALA A 88 12.27 11.60 -3.11
CA ALA A 88 13.19 12.72 -3.24
C ALA A 88 13.21 13.63 -1.99
N LYS A 89 12.03 13.94 -1.45
CA LYS A 89 11.90 14.74 -0.23
C LYS A 89 12.46 14.05 1.00
N GLY A 90 12.28 12.72 1.08
CA GLY A 90 12.86 11.88 2.12
C GLY A 90 14.37 11.66 1.97
N GLY A 91 14.96 12.00 0.81
CA GLY A 91 16.37 11.72 0.50
C GLY A 91 16.68 10.24 0.50
N VAL A 92 15.77 9.42 -0.07
CA VAL A 92 15.88 7.96 -0.11
C VAL A 92 15.46 7.43 -1.48
N GLU A 93 15.93 6.24 -1.80
CA GLU A 93 15.52 5.47 -2.97
C GLU A 93 14.47 4.41 -2.59
N LEU A 94 13.75 3.89 -3.58
CA LEU A 94 12.78 2.82 -3.34
C LEU A 94 13.41 1.57 -2.70
N SER A 95 14.66 1.27 -3.07
CA SER A 95 15.45 0.15 -2.54
C SER A 95 15.86 0.27 -1.08
N ASP A 96 15.76 1.48 -0.50
CA ASP A 96 16.06 1.71 0.90
C ASP A 96 14.88 1.33 1.81
N LEU A 97 13.67 1.19 1.23
CA LEU A 97 12.49 0.82 2.00
C LEU A 97 12.58 -0.65 2.46
N SER A 98 12.33 -0.87 3.74
CA SER A 98 12.21 -2.22 4.32
C SER A 98 10.91 -2.92 3.89
N PHE A 99 9.86 -2.15 3.63
CA PHE A 99 8.56 -2.62 3.15
C PHE A 99 7.68 -1.44 2.72
N ALA A 100 6.55 -1.75 2.06
CA ALA A 100 5.52 -0.76 1.82
C ALA A 100 4.10 -1.32 2.05
N GLU A 101 3.20 -0.47 2.55
CA GLU A 101 1.74 -0.68 2.53
C GLU A 101 1.16 0.12 1.37
N VAL A 102 0.51 -0.54 0.43
CA VAL A 102 -0.08 0.09 -0.75
C VAL A 102 -1.57 -0.19 -0.87
N HIS A 103 -2.28 0.64 -1.64
CA HIS A 103 -3.73 0.60 -1.76
C HIS A 103 -4.18 -0.44 -2.79
N ASP A 104 -4.28 -1.69 -2.39
CA ASP A 104 -4.66 -2.85 -3.20
C ASP A 104 -6.18 -3.08 -3.27
N CYS A 105 -6.97 -2.03 -3.53
CA CYS A 105 -8.43 -2.17 -3.63
C CYS A 105 -8.90 -3.09 -4.77
N PHE A 106 -8.09 -3.20 -5.81
CA PHE A 106 -8.24 -4.14 -6.92
C PHE A 106 -6.88 -4.73 -7.28
N THR A 107 -6.85 -5.98 -7.72
CA THR A 107 -5.60 -6.62 -8.15
C THR A 107 -4.89 -5.84 -9.27
N VAL A 108 -5.64 -5.33 -10.25
CA VAL A 108 -5.07 -4.51 -11.32
C VAL A 108 -4.48 -3.19 -10.80
N ALA A 109 -5.12 -2.57 -9.79
CA ALA A 109 -4.60 -1.33 -9.20
C ALA A 109 -3.26 -1.58 -8.51
N GLU A 110 -3.11 -2.71 -7.82
CA GLU A 110 -1.86 -3.08 -7.17
C GLU A 110 -0.72 -3.27 -8.18
N LEU A 111 -0.97 -3.92 -9.33
CA LEU A 111 0.03 -4.05 -10.39
C LEU A 111 0.46 -2.68 -10.94
N LEU A 112 -0.49 -1.77 -11.18
CA LEU A 112 -0.18 -0.40 -11.62
C LEU A 112 0.59 0.41 -10.57
N ILE A 113 0.35 0.15 -9.28
CA ILE A 113 1.11 0.78 -8.20
C ILE A 113 2.56 0.30 -8.20
N TYR A 114 2.83 -0.97 -8.47
CA TYR A 114 4.21 -1.48 -8.58
C TYR A 114 5.00 -0.78 -9.67
N GLU A 115 4.35 -0.48 -10.79
CA GLU A 115 4.94 0.28 -11.89
C GLU A 115 5.14 1.75 -11.52
N ALA A 116 4.11 2.37 -10.92
CA ALA A 116 4.13 3.78 -10.53
C ALA A 116 5.17 4.09 -9.44
N MET A 117 5.40 3.16 -8.50
CA MET A 117 6.43 3.33 -7.48
C MET A 117 7.85 3.00 -7.98
N GLY A 118 7.98 2.44 -9.18
CA GLY A 118 9.27 2.06 -9.77
C GLY A 118 9.78 0.70 -9.33
N LEU A 119 8.94 -0.15 -8.74
CA LEU A 119 9.31 -1.54 -8.38
C LEU A 119 9.45 -2.40 -9.65
N ALA A 120 8.57 -2.19 -10.62
CA ALA A 120 8.62 -2.84 -11.94
C ALA A 120 8.56 -1.81 -13.06
N PRO A 121 9.10 -2.10 -14.25
CA PRO A 121 8.90 -1.28 -15.44
C PRO A 121 7.42 -1.19 -15.83
N LYS A 122 7.05 -0.13 -16.57
CA LYS A 122 5.68 0.03 -17.11
C LYS A 122 5.28 -1.16 -17.98
N GLY A 123 4.09 -1.70 -17.73
CA GLY A 123 3.57 -2.90 -18.39
C GLY A 123 4.08 -4.23 -17.82
N GLU A 124 4.93 -4.21 -16.80
CA GLU A 124 5.55 -5.39 -16.21
C GLU A 124 5.22 -5.59 -14.72
N GLY A 125 4.20 -4.91 -14.20
CA GLY A 125 3.82 -5.02 -12.78
C GLY A 125 3.58 -6.45 -12.30
N ALA A 126 3.11 -7.34 -13.18
CA ALA A 126 2.91 -8.76 -12.87
C ALA A 126 4.20 -9.49 -12.47
N ARG A 127 5.35 -9.10 -13.01
CA ARG A 127 6.64 -9.70 -12.67
C ARG A 127 6.98 -9.59 -11.18
N ALA A 128 6.56 -8.50 -10.54
CA ALA A 128 6.80 -8.33 -9.11
C ALA A 128 6.17 -9.46 -8.28
N ILE A 129 5.03 -10.00 -8.74
CA ILE A 129 4.37 -11.17 -8.13
C ILE A 129 5.03 -12.47 -8.59
N GLU A 130 5.21 -12.65 -9.90
CA GLU A 130 5.72 -13.89 -10.50
C GLU A 130 7.14 -14.22 -10.02
N GLU A 131 7.97 -13.22 -9.79
CA GLU A 131 9.34 -13.35 -9.30
C GLU A 131 9.43 -13.23 -7.76
N GLY A 132 8.30 -13.14 -7.04
CA GLY A 132 8.26 -13.11 -5.58
C GLY A 132 8.85 -11.83 -4.94
N TRP A 133 8.97 -10.73 -5.69
CA TRP A 133 9.61 -9.50 -5.17
C TRP A 133 8.85 -8.89 -4.00
N THR A 134 7.52 -9.07 -3.98
CA THR A 134 6.61 -8.48 -2.98
C THR A 134 6.37 -9.39 -1.78
N GLU A 135 6.92 -10.59 -1.78
CA GLU A 135 6.81 -11.50 -0.65
C GLU A 135 7.53 -10.96 0.59
N LYS A 136 7.17 -11.48 1.77
CA LYS A 136 7.73 -11.03 3.06
C LYS A 136 9.27 -11.04 3.12
N THR A 137 9.90 -11.90 2.35
CA THR A 137 11.37 -12.05 2.22
C THR A 137 11.86 -11.69 0.82
N GLY A 138 11.02 -11.06 0.02
CA GLY A 138 11.33 -10.65 -1.35
C GLY A 138 12.16 -9.36 -1.40
N LYS A 139 12.28 -8.83 -2.61
CA LYS A 139 13.05 -7.61 -2.89
C LYS A 139 12.51 -6.38 -2.14
N LEU A 140 11.18 -6.23 -2.07
CA LEU A 140 10.47 -5.22 -1.30
C LEU A 140 9.14 -5.81 -0.82
N PRO A 141 9.03 -6.21 0.45
CA PRO A 141 7.78 -6.70 1.01
C PRO A 141 6.65 -5.68 0.83
N ILE A 142 5.59 -6.08 0.14
CA ILE A 142 4.41 -5.24 -0.07
C ILE A 142 3.23 -5.81 0.73
N ASN A 143 2.51 -4.92 1.41
CA ASN A 143 1.33 -5.26 2.18
C ASN A 143 1.58 -6.45 3.15
N PRO A 144 2.62 -6.41 4.00
CA PRO A 144 2.84 -7.48 4.99
C PRO A 144 1.64 -7.65 5.94
N SER A 145 0.78 -6.64 6.03
CA SER A 145 -0.51 -6.68 6.73
C SER A 145 -1.55 -7.60 6.07
N GLY A 146 -1.33 -8.00 4.82
CA GLY A 146 -2.29 -8.68 3.96
C GLY A 146 -3.11 -7.73 3.08
N GLY A 147 -2.82 -6.42 3.15
CA GLY A 147 -3.48 -5.40 2.34
C GLY A 147 -4.98 -5.27 2.56
N LEU A 148 -5.64 -4.45 1.75
CA LEU A 148 -7.09 -4.24 1.78
C LEU A 148 -7.85 -5.52 1.40
N LYS A 149 -7.24 -6.37 0.62
CA LYS A 149 -7.80 -7.67 0.20
C LYS A 149 -8.00 -8.61 1.38
N SER A 150 -7.07 -8.67 2.30
CA SER A 150 -7.07 -9.66 3.39
C SER A 150 -7.57 -9.08 4.72
N LYS A 151 -7.19 -7.83 5.05
CA LYS A 151 -7.60 -7.19 6.32
C LYS A 151 -8.94 -6.47 6.23
N GLY A 152 -9.44 -6.21 5.01
CA GLY A 152 -10.64 -5.41 4.76
C GLY A 152 -10.33 -3.97 4.36
N HIS A 153 -11.36 -3.30 3.81
CA HIS A 153 -11.25 -1.95 3.29
C HIS A 153 -12.36 -1.04 3.85
N PRO A 154 -12.30 -0.66 5.13
CA PRO A 154 -13.16 0.38 5.68
C PRO A 154 -12.69 1.72 5.12
N ILE A 155 -13.38 2.23 4.11
CA ILE A 155 -12.92 3.31 3.21
C ILE A 155 -12.40 4.53 3.99
N GLY A 156 -13.13 4.99 4.99
CA GLY A 156 -12.73 6.14 5.80
C GLY A 156 -11.56 5.86 6.78
N ALA A 157 -11.30 4.60 7.11
CA ALA A 157 -10.25 4.22 8.06
C ALA A 157 -8.98 3.66 7.39
N THR A 158 -9.05 3.32 6.10
CA THR A 158 -7.96 2.60 5.40
C THR A 158 -6.63 3.32 5.49
N GLY A 159 -6.56 4.60 5.14
CA GLY A 159 -5.31 5.36 5.17
C GLY A 159 -4.69 5.39 6.57
N VAL A 160 -5.50 5.62 7.62
CA VAL A 160 -5.03 5.58 9.01
C VAL A 160 -4.56 4.18 9.39
N SER A 161 -5.31 3.13 9.03
CA SER A 161 -4.93 1.74 9.35
C SER A 161 -3.60 1.31 8.71
N MET A 162 -3.31 1.78 7.49
CA MET A 162 -2.02 1.53 6.84
C MET A 162 -0.86 2.16 7.63
N HIS A 163 -1.03 3.38 8.12
CA HIS A 163 -0.03 4.04 8.98
C HIS A 163 0.12 3.34 10.34
N VAL A 164 -0.98 2.87 10.94
CA VAL A 164 -0.92 2.07 12.19
C VAL A 164 -0.09 0.81 11.97
N LEU A 165 -0.35 0.07 10.89
CA LEU A 165 0.36 -1.17 10.57
C LEU A 165 1.84 -0.90 10.25
N ALA A 166 2.12 0.17 9.52
CA ALA A 166 3.50 0.59 9.27
C ALA A 166 4.23 0.95 10.57
N ALA A 167 3.60 1.70 11.48
CA ALA A 167 4.17 2.02 12.77
C ALA A 167 4.40 0.78 13.63
N MET A 168 3.49 -0.21 13.61
CA MET A 168 3.68 -1.48 14.30
C MET A 168 4.89 -2.26 13.76
N GLN A 169 5.11 -2.26 12.45
CA GLN A 169 6.29 -2.86 11.83
C GLN A 169 7.58 -2.17 12.29
N LEU A 170 7.62 -0.84 12.19
CA LEU A 170 8.79 -0.02 12.56
C LEU A 170 9.13 -0.05 14.06
N THR A 171 8.13 -0.35 14.91
CA THR A 171 8.33 -0.47 16.37
C THR A 171 8.49 -1.91 16.85
N GLY A 172 8.57 -2.89 15.95
CA GLY A 172 8.74 -4.30 16.29
C GLY A 172 7.52 -4.93 16.99
N THR A 173 6.32 -4.38 16.77
CA THR A 173 5.08 -4.83 17.45
C THR A 173 4.07 -5.49 16.52
N ALA A 174 4.44 -5.77 15.27
CA ALA A 174 3.56 -6.36 14.28
C ALA A 174 3.30 -7.89 14.44
N GLY A 175 3.93 -8.53 15.41
CA GLY A 175 3.69 -9.94 15.73
C GLY A 175 3.99 -10.89 14.56
N GLY A 176 3.06 -11.76 14.21
CA GLY A 176 3.26 -12.77 13.16
C GLY A 176 3.47 -12.21 11.74
N ILE A 177 3.12 -10.95 11.51
CA ILE A 177 3.34 -10.28 10.22
C ILE A 177 4.62 -9.43 10.19
N GLN A 178 5.39 -9.40 11.28
CA GLN A 178 6.60 -8.59 11.41
C GLN A 178 7.60 -8.83 10.27
N VAL A 179 7.98 -7.77 9.56
CA VAL A 179 9.12 -7.76 8.64
C VAL A 179 10.40 -7.65 9.48
N LYS A 180 11.39 -8.45 9.14
CA LYS A 180 12.67 -8.45 9.88
C LYS A 180 13.40 -7.13 9.64
N ASP A 181 13.98 -6.57 10.70
CA ASP A 181 14.84 -5.38 10.66
C ASP A 181 14.19 -4.21 9.88
N ALA A 182 12.90 -3.95 10.13
CA ALA A 182 12.14 -2.90 9.47
C ALA A 182 12.53 -1.51 10.03
N GLU A 183 13.20 -0.70 9.21
CA GLU A 183 13.69 0.63 9.59
C GLU A 183 13.08 1.77 8.75
N LEU A 184 12.62 1.49 7.53
CA LEU A 184 12.05 2.49 6.64
C LEU A 184 10.82 1.94 5.93
N ALA A 185 9.70 2.65 6.02
CA ALA A 185 8.44 2.23 5.45
C ALA A 185 7.90 3.22 4.42
N GLY A 186 7.37 2.69 3.32
CA GLY A 186 6.51 3.44 2.41
C GLY A 186 5.04 3.16 2.69
N VAL A 187 4.20 4.20 2.68
CA VAL A 187 2.74 4.06 2.72
C VAL A 187 2.15 4.81 1.55
N PHE A 188 1.42 4.12 0.69
CA PHE A 188 0.70 4.74 -0.42
C PHE A 188 -0.80 4.49 -0.29
N ASN A 189 -1.57 5.56 -0.18
CA ASN A 189 -3.03 5.51 -0.22
C ASN A 189 -3.58 6.38 -1.35
N MET A 190 -4.67 5.94 -1.97
CA MET A 190 -5.31 6.70 -3.04
C MET A 190 -6.83 6.72 -2.88
N GLY A 191 -7.45 7.70 -3.52
CA GLY A 191 -8.89 7.83 -3.62
C GLY A 191 -9.34 8.24 -5.02
N GLY A 192 -10.59 7.92 -5.37
CA GLY A 192 -11.19 8.34 -6.62
C GLY A 192 -10.51 7.78 -7.88
N ALA A 193 -10.12 6.51 -7.89
CA ALA A 193 -9.36 5.89 -8.97
C ALA A 193 -8.07 6.67 -9.29
N ALA A 194 -7.23 6.87 -8.27
CA ALA A 194 -5.98 7.59 -8.33
C ALA A 194 -6.10 9.10 -8.66
N VAL A 195 -7.23 9.73 -8.31
CA VAL A 195 -7.35 11.19 -8.35
C VAL A 195 -6.58 11.84 -7.21
N ALA A 196 -6.75 11.35 -5.99
CA ALA A 196 -6.04 11.81 -4.80
C ALA A 196 -5.02 10.75 -4.38
N ASN A 197 -3.75 11.12 -4.33
CA ASN A 197 -2.63 10.21 -4.11
C ASN A 197 -1.78 10.72 -2.95
N TYR A 198 -1.60 9.89 -1.93
CA TYR A 198 -0.89 10.22 -0.72
C TYR A 198 0.26 9.23 -0.52
N VAL A 199 1.48 9.72 -0.39
CA VAL A 199 2.65 8.92 -0.03
C VAL A 199 3.24 9.44 1.27
N SER A 200 3.52 8.52 2.20
CA SER A 200 4.29 8.81 3.41
C SER A 200 5.52 7.90 3.47
N ILE A 201 6.66 8.49 3.80
CA ILE A 201 7.87 7.75 4.18
C ILE A 201 8.01 7.86 5.69
N LEU A 202 8.10 6.74 6.36
CA LEU A 202 8.10 6.64 7.81
C LEU A 202 9.36 5.93 8.29
N GLU A 203 9.89 6.37 9.44
CA GLU A 203 11.04 5.73 10.09
C GLU A 203 10.85 5.74 11.62
N PRO A 204 11.51 4.84 12.38
CA PRO A 204 11.58 4.96 13.82
C PRO A 204 12.24 6.29 14.21
N LEU A 205 11.72 6.94 15.23
CA LEU A 205 12.33 8.18 15.75
C LEU A 205 13.65 7.91 16.48
N ARG A 206 13.89 6.68 16.95
CA ARG A 206 15.09 6.21 17.65
C ARG A 206 15.47 4.81 17.22
#